data_3f4b929b172128b4e2367fcfc3832e13
#
_entry.id   3f4b929b172128b4e2367fcfc3832e13
#
_cell.length_a   1.000
_cell.length_b   1.000
_cell.length_c   1.000
_cell.angle_alpha   90.00
_cell.angle_beta   90.00
_cell.angle_gamma   90.00
#
_symmetry.space_group_name_H-M   'P 1'
#
loop_
_entity.id
_entity.type
_entity.pdbx_description
1 polymer ?
#
loop_
_entity_poly.entity_id
_entity_poly.type
_entity_poly.pdbx_seq_one_letter_code
_entity_poly.pdbx_strand_id
1 'polypeptide(L)'
;MLEHCDFDVEVTLKSGAGGARVDLLAKIPNGGHVPVDSKVPLAAYWDGLDLEDGEARALKMKQHANDVKKHVNDLASRDYPRLLDGTDFTVMFIPAEPILSTAFEYEPSLQEYAFNKHVLIVTPVTLLALLRTVGLYWQQQSMAENAKEIHAQAREFYGRAAKFSHDLAKMGKNLNTVVGAYNDAVASYDARLIPAGKKLDSLKVTEGSQKKLAELPEVSSAIRDVKNIAKSTSEE
;
A
#
# COMPACT_ATOMS: atom_id res chain seq x y z
N MET A 1 12.64 5.79 16.69
CA MET A 1 12.27 6.94 15.84
C MET A 1 12.61 6.73 14.36
N LEU A 2 13.46 5.78 14.02
CA LEU A 2 13.88 5.46 12.65
C LEU A 2 13.11 4.30 12.01
N GLU A 3 12.09 3.78 12.68
CA GLU A 3 11.32 2.59 12.22
C GLU A 3 10.42 2.84 11.00
N HIS A 4 10.29 4.10 10.55
CA HIS A 4 9.37 4.46 9.46
C HIS A 4 10.00 5.33 8.36
N CYS A 5 11.30 5.58 8.41
CA CYS A 5 12.01 6.30 7.36
C CYS A 5 13.16 5.42 6.87
N ASP A 6 13.11 5.01 5.61
CA ASP A 6 14.20 4.28 4.98
C ASP A 6 15.28 5.26 4.54
N PHE A 7 16.53 5.04 4.93
CA PHE A 7 17.66 5.91 4.60
C PHE A 7 18.96 5.11 4.47
N ASP A 8 19.82 5.59 3.60
CA ASP A 8 21.18 5.10 3.45
C ASP A 8 22.18 6.17 3.93
N VAL A 9 23.26 5.75 4.57
CA VAL A 9 24.35 6.65 5.02
C VAL A 9 25.57 6.48 4.14
N GLU A 10 26.33 7.58 3.96
CA GLU A 10 27.60 7.61 3.21
C GLU A 10 27.48 7.08 1.78
N VAL A 11 26.44 7.50 1.07
CA VAL A 11 26.17 7.05 -0.31
C VAL A 11 27.04 7.78 -1.30
N THR A 12 27.74 7.02 -2.16
CA THR A 12 28.46 7.60 -3.30
C THR A 12 27.61 7.45 -4.55
N LEU A 13 27.14 8.58 -5.07
CA LEU A 13 26.40 8.64 -6.31
C LEU A 13 27.37 8.63 -7.49
N LYS A 14 27.23 7.67 -8.41
CA LYS A 14 28.06 7.59 -9.59
C LYS A 14 27.60 8.62 -10.61
N SER A 15 28.42 9.62 -10.87
CA SER A 15 28.28 10.53 -12.03
C SER A 15 29.45 10.31 -12.96
N GLY A 16 29.23 10.39 -14.25
CA GLY A 16 30.16 9.93 -15.31
C GLY A 16 31.62 10.41 -15.26
N ALA A 17 31.96 11.45 -14.49
CA ALA A 17 33.33 11.95 -14.33
C ALA A 17 33.76 12.24 -12.87
N GLY A 18 32.90 12.04 -11.88
CA GLY A 18 33.21 12.24 -10.47
C GLY A 18 32.00 11.89 -9.60
N GLY A 19 32.17 10.98 -8.64
CA GLY A 19 31.09 10.61 -7.72
C GLY A 19 30.79 11.72 -6.72
N ALA A 20 29.53 12.11 -6.54
CA ALA A 20 29.08 12.95 -5.43
C ALA A 20 28.81 12.07 -4.21
N ARG A 21 29.41 12.40 -3.06
CA ARG A 21 29.17 11.71 -1.80
C ARG A 21 28.11 12.46 -1.01
N VAL A 22 27.11 11.74 -0.55
CA VAL A 22 26.02 12.22 0.30
C VAL A 22 26.18 11.58 1.66
N ASP A 23 26.09 12.37 2.74
CA ASP A 23 26.26 11.84 4.10
C ASP A 23 25.07 10.99 4.53
N LEU A 24 23.84 11.40 4.16
CA LEU A 24 22.60 10.64 4.37
C LEU A 24 21.67 10.84 3.19
N LEU A 25 21.06 9.77 2.71
CA LEU A 25 20.06 9.76 1.65
C LEU A 25 18.76 9.21 2.21
N ALA A 26 17.80 10.08 2.50
CA ALA A 26 16.47 9.66 2.92
C ALA A 26 15.63 9.31 1.71
N LYS A 27 14.97 8.14 1.74
CA LYS A 27 14.09 7.67 0.66
C LYS A 27 12.67 8.18 0.90
N ILE A 28 12.02 8.65 -0.17
CA ILE A 28 10.62 9.03 -0.17
C ILE A 28 9.80 7.98 -0.94
N PRO A 29 8.51 7.77 -0.63
CA PRO A 29 7.64 6.95 -1.46
C PRO A 29 7.67 7.36 -2.94
N ASN A 30 7.41 6.42 -3.84
CA ASN A 30 7.48 6.59 -5.29
C ASN A 30 8.89 6.76 -5.87
N GLY A 31 9.92 6.33 -5.11
CA GLY A 31 11.31 6.34 -5.62
C GLY A 31 12.02 7.67 -5.49
N GLY A 32 11.42 8.67 -4.83
CA GLY A 32 12.09 9.94 -4.56
C GLY A 32 13.15 9.83 -3.46
N HIS A 33 14.07 10.80 -3.43
CA HIS A 33 15.17 10.84 -2.49
C HIS A 33 15.39 12.25 -1.94
N VAL A 34 15.84 12.34 -0.69
CA VAL A 34 16.27 13.60 -0.05
C VAL A 34 17.73 13.45 0.38
N PRO A 35 18.67 14.03 -0.36
CA PRO A 35 20.07 14.04 0.04
C PRO A 35 20.29 15.05 1.18
N VAL A 36 21.02 14.63 2.22
CA VAL A 36 21.40 15.44 3.37
C VAL A 36 22.92 15.50 3.46
N ASP A 37 23.46 16.71 3.46
CA ASP A 37 24.90 16.99 3.65
C ASP A 37 25.09 17.67 5.01
N SER A 38 26.06 17.16 5.82
CA SER A 38 26.28 17.60 7.19
C SER A 38 27.52 18.47 7.38
N LYS A 39 28.27 18.72 6.32
CA LYS A 39 29.51 19.48 6.39
C LYS A 39 29.25 20.98 6.27
N VAL A 40 29.30 21.68 7.40
CA VAL A 40 29.15 23.14 7.47
C VAL A 40 30.46 23.76 7.92
N PRO A 41 30.90 24.88 7.29
CA PRO A 41 32.09 25.62 7.74
C PRO A 41 31.78 26.35 9.04
N LEU A 42 32.38 25.91 10.15
CA LEU A 42 32.14 26.46 11.49
C LEU A 42 33.32 27.23 12.06
N ALA A 43 34.47 27.27 11.36
CA ALA A 43 35.69 27.88 11.88
C ALA A 43 35.48 29.35 12.26
N ALA A 44 34.92 30.16 11.36
CA ALA A 44 34.70 31.59 11.62
C ALA A 44 33.71 31.83 12.78
N TYR A 45 32.72 30.94 12.98
CA TYR A 45 31.79 31.00 14.10
C TYR A 45 32.51 30.79 15.44
N TRP A 46 33.32 29.71 15.55
CA TRP A 46 34.08 29.43 16.77
C TRP A 46 35.11 30.50 17.05
N ASP A 47 35.87 30.94 16.04
CA ASP A 47 36.82 32.05 16.18
C ASP A 47 36.15 33.33 16.72
N GLY A 48 34.92 33.61 16.24
CA GLY A 48 34.20 34.81 16.68
C GLY A 48 33.64 34.70 18.10
N LEU A 49 33.35 33.51 18.62
CA LEU A 49 32.91 33.33 20.00
C LEU A 49 34.03 33.61 21.02
N ASP A 50 35.28 33.34 20.64
CA ASP A 50 36.45 33.54 21.51
C ASP A 50 36.92 35.00 21.56
N LEU A 51 36.33 35.91 20.76
CA LEU A 51 36.69 37.32 20.73
C LEU A 51 35.85 38.14 21.72
N GLU A 52 36.54 38.93 22.53
CA GLU A 52 35.94 39.94 23.45
C GLU A 52 35.60 41.25 22.74
N ASP A 53 36.41 41.65 21.72
CA ASP A 53 36.19 42.85 20.93
C ASP A 53 34.94 42.72 20.03
N GLY A 54 33.97 43.62 20.21
CA GLY A 54 32.71 43.63 19.52
C GLY A 54 32.82 43.78 17.99
N GLU A 55 33.75 44.62 17.50
CA GLU A 55 33.93 44.83 16.06
C GLU A 55 34.61 43.62 15.40
N ALA A 56 35.65 43.08 16.01
CA ALA A 56 36.34 41.89 15.52
C ALA A 56 35.42 40.69 15.53
N ARG A 57 34.58 40.52 16.56
CA ARG A 57 33.57 39.49 16.66
C ARG A 57 32.54 39.62 15.54
N ALA A 58 31.99 40.82 15.30
CA ALA A 58 31.02 41.05 14.23
C ALA A 58 31.59 40.73 12.86
N LEU A 59 32.87 41.03 12.60
CA LEU A 59 33.55 40.67 11.37
C LEU A 59 33.59 39.13 11.16
N LYS A 60 33.93 38.38 12.21
CA LYS A 60 33.95 36.89 12.16
C LYS A 60 32.57 36.29 11.97
N MET A 61 31.53 36.84 12.61
CA MET A 61 30.14 36.36 12.42
C MET A 61 29.63 36.65 10.99
N LYS A 62 30.00 37.80 10.42
CA LYS A 62 29.73 38.10 9.00
C LYS A 62 30.49 37.14 8.07
N GLN A 63 31.71 36.79 8.38
CA GLN A 63 32.48 35.79 7.65
C GLN A 63 31.78 34.44 7.72
N HIS A 64 31.30 34.03 8.92
CA HIS A 64 30.53 32.79 9.08
C HIS A 64 29.28 32.76 8.16
N ALA A 65 28.49 33.82 8.12
CA ALA A 65 27.34 33.92 7.25
C ALA A 65 27.70 33.76 5.76
N ASN A 66 28.80 34.39 5.34
CA ASN A 66 29.33 34.26 3.97
C ASN A 66 29.81 32.84 3.66
N ASP A 67 30.46 32.18 4.63
CA ASP A 67 30.93 30.79 4.46
C ASP A 67 29.75 29.82 4.34
N VAL A 68 28.67 30.04 5.12
CA VAL A 68 27.42 29.28 4.97
C VAL A 68 26.80 29.51 3.59
N LYS A 69 26.74 30.78 3.13
CA LYS A 69 26.23 31.11 1.79
C LYS A 69 27.06 30.48 0.67
N LYS A 70 28.38 30.44 0.81
CA LYS A 70 29.27 29.75 -0.12
C LYS A 70 28.99 28.26 -0.13
N HIS A 71 28.80 27.65 1.03
CA HIS A 71 28.48 26.22 1.12
C HIS A 71 27.12 25.88 0.46
N VAL A 72 26.12 26.75 0.56
CA VAL A 72 24.88 26.64 -0.20
C VAL A 72 25.15 26.55 -1.71
N ASN A 73 26.04 27.41 -2.24
CA ASN A 73 26.40 27.36 -3.65
C ASN A 73 27.15 26.08 -4.03
N ASP A 74 28.05 25.61 -3.17
CA ASP A 74 28.80 24.39 -3.39
C ASP A 74 27.83 23.17 -3.44
N LEU A 75 26.84 23.13 -2.54
CA LEU A 75 25.81 22.09 -2.57
C LEU A 75 24.91 22.18 -3.80
N ALA A 76 24.45 23.37 -4.15
CA ALA A 76 23.65 23.58 -5.35
C ALA A 76 24.39 23.14 -6.62
N SER A 77 25.71 23.34 -6.67
CA SER A 77 26.54 22.97 -7.82
C SER A 77 26.70 21.46 -8.02
N ARG A 78 26.45 20.65 -6.99
CA ARG A 78 26.49 19.17 -7.07
C ARG A 78 25.32 18.59 -7.85
N ASP A 79 24.28 19.38 -8.09
CA ASP A 79 23.11 19.08 -8.95
C ASP A 79 22.49 17.69 -8.66
N TYR A 80 22.27 17.39 -7.36
CA TYR A 80 21.66 16.13 -6.93
C TYR A 80 20.32 15.82 -7.61
N PRO A 81 19.46 16.81 -7.94
CA PRO A 81 18.24 16.57 -8.70
C PRO A 81 18.45 15.86 -10.05
N ARG A 82 19.59 16.06 -10.68
CA ARG A 82 19.95 15.33 -11.94
C ARG A 82 20.50 13.93 -11.71
N LEU A 83 21.00 13.66 -10.51
CA LEU A 83 21.63 12.40 -10.15
C LEU A 83 20.67 11.43 -9.49
N LEU A 84 19.56 11.93 -8.96
CA LEU A 84 18.59 11.19 -8.16
C LEU A 84 17.18 11.49 -8.67
N ASP A 85 16.48 10.46 -9.13
CA ASP A 85 15.09 10.59 -9.54
C ASP A 85 14.21 11.07 -8.38
N GLY A 86 13.29 12.00 -8.67
CA GLY A 86 12.32 12.48 -7.68
C GLY A 86 12.91 13.32 -6.56
N THR A 87 14.09 13.93 -6.76
CA THR A 87 14.73 14.84 -5.81
C THR A 87 14.49 16.29 -6.23
N ASP A 88 13.81 17.07 -5.39
CA ASP A 88 13.53 18.49 -5.65
C ASP A 88 14.48 19.44 -4.93
N PHE A 89 15.10 19.01 -3.82
CA PHE A 89 15.97 19.83 -3.00
C PHE A 89 17.03 18.99 -2.28
N THR A 90 18.10 19.69 -1.86
CA THR A 90 19.18 19.14 -1.03
C THR A 90 19.07 19.71 0.37
N VAL A 91 19.22 18.90 1.39
CA VAL A 91 19.23 19.34 2.79
C VAL A 91 20.65 19.64 3.22
N MET A 92 20.85 20.85 3.70
CA MET A 92 22.07 21.30 4.39
C MET A 92 21.84 21.28 5.89
N PHE A 93 22.51 20.38 6.59
CA PHE A 93 22.33 20.21 8.03
C PHE A 93 23.30 21.07 8.83
N ILE A 94 22.76 21.92 9.72
CA ILE A 94 23.52 22.73 10.70
C ILE A 94 23.29 22.13 12.09
N PRO A 95 24.38 21.81 12.85
CA PRO A 95 24.26 20.99 14.05
C PRO A 95 23.64 21.70 15.27
N ALA A 96 23.46 23.01 15.23
CA ALA A 96 22.86 23.76 16.33
C ALA A 96 22.14 25.03 15.87
N GLU A 97 21.01 25.35 16.52
CA GLU A 97 20.19 26.54 16.25
C GLU A 97 20.96 27.87 16.38
N PRO A 98 21.83 28.10 17.40
CA PRO A 98 22.56 29.33 17.50
C PRO A 98 23.49 29.61 16.31
N ILE A 99 24.06 28.59 15.71
CA ILE A 99 24.93 28.70 14.52
C ILE A 99 24.13 29.23 13.33
N LEU A 100 22.92 28.71 13.13
CA LEU A 100 22.06 29.16 12.06
C LEU A 100 21.47 30.53 12.31
N SER A 101 21.01 30.83 13.53
CA SER A 101 20.46 32.14 13.87
C SER A 101 21.50 33.26 13.72
N THR A 102 22.76 33.00 14.08
CA THR A 102 23.85 33.95 13.81
C THR A 102 24.05 34.18 12.32
N ALA A 103 24.03 33.16 11.49
CA ALA A 103 24.14 33.34 10.04
C ALA A 103 23.00 34.20 9.48
N PHE A 104 21.76 34.03 9.95
CA PHE A 104 20.61 34.83 9.54
C PHE A 104 20.66 36.28 10.05
N GLU A 105 21.24 36.52 11.22
CA GLU A 105 21.43 37.87 11.76
C GLU A 105 22.33 38.70 10.85
N TYR A 106 23.39 38.10 10.31
CA TYR A 106 24.36 38.81 9.45
C TYR A 106 24.06 38.69 7.95
N GLU A 107 23.23 37.77 7.52
CA GLU A 107 22.72 37.59 6.14
C GLU A 107 21.22 37.23 6.17
N PRO A 108 20.32 38.19 6.38
CA PRO A 108 18.90 37.95 6.51
C PRO A 108 18.25 37.27 5.26
N SER A 109 18.85 37.48 4.10
CA SER A 109 18.34 36.86 2.84
C SER A 109 18.82 35.43 2.64
N LEU A 110 19.64 34.87 3.53
CA LEU A 110 20.30 33.59 3.34
C LEU A 110 19.30 32.40 3.17
N GLN A 111 18.20 32.43 3.90
CA GLN A 111 17.20 31.37 3.82
C GLN A 111 16.50 31.36 2.46
N GLU A 112 16.04 32.52 2.00
CA GLU A 112 15.41 32.68 0.68
C GLU A 112 16.41 32.37 -0.44
N TYR A 113 17.64 32.84 -0.28
CA TYR A 113 18.71 32.53 -1.22
C TYR A 113 18.96 31.03 -1.36
N ALA A 114 19.05 30.31 -0.24
CA ALA A 114 19.24 28.85 -0.24
C ALA A 114 18.03 28.14 -0.89
N PHE A 115 16.82 28.54 -0.54
CA PHE A 115 15.61 27.97 -1.10
C PHE A 115 15.55 28.13 -2.63
N ASN A 116 15.89 29.31 -3.16
CA ASN A 116 15.96 29.58 -4.60
C ASN A 116 17.05 28.76 -5.31
N LYS A 117 17.99 28.19 -4.57
CA LYS A 117 19.04 27.28 -5.04
C LYS A 117 18.68 25.79 -4.82
N HIS A 118 17.43 25.50 -4.44
CA HIS A 118 17.01 24.15 -4.07
C HIS A 118 17.80 23.53 -2.91
N VAL A 119 18.27 24.38 -1.99
CA VAL A 119 18.94 23.96 -0.77
C VAL A 119 18.09 24.36 0.44
N LEU A 120 17.70 23.37 1.23
CA LEU A 120 16.95 23.55 2.46
C LEU A 120 17.89 23.49 3.66
N ILE A 121 18.07 24.63 4.35
CA ILE A 121 18.90 24.68 5.56
C ILE A 121 18.07 24.18 6.74
N VAL A 122 18.56 23.17 7.45
CA VAL A 122 17.87 22.54 8.58
C VAL A 122 18.79 22.39 9.79
N THR A 123 18.19 22.44 10.96
CA THR A 123 18.78 22.14 12.26
C THR A 123 18.29 20.78 12.77
N PRO A 124 18.78 20.25 13.89
CA PRO A 124 18.31 18.97 14.43
C PRO A 124 16.80 18.90 14.59
N VAL A 125 16.15 19.97 15.06
CA VAL A 125 14.69 19.99 15.27
C VAL A 125 13.94 19.99 13.95
N THR A 126 14.34 20.81 13.00
CA THR A 126 13.69 20.90 11.68
C THR A 126 13.97 19.67 10.82
N LEU A 127 15.17 19.08 10.91
CA LEU A 127 15.47 17.79 10.27
C LEU A 127 14.56 16.68 10.80
N LEU A 128 14.39 16.62 12.12
CA LEU A 128 13.49 15.63 12.74
C LEU A 128 12.04 15.80 12.26
N ALA A 129 11.56 17.06 12.17
CA ALA A 129 10.23 17.36 11.66
C ALA A 129 10.09 16.94 10.19
N LEU A 130 11.09 17.22 9.35
CA LEU A 130 11.14 16.83 7.96
C LEU A 130 11.08 15.29 7.80
N LEU A 131 11.94 14.56 8.51
CA LEU A 131 11.99 13.10 8.46
C LEU A 131 10.68 12.47 8.97
N ARG A 132 10.04 13.06 9.99
CA ARG A 132 8.74 12.62 10.46
C ARG A 132 7.64 12.82 9.40
N THR A 133 7.68 13.93 8.69
CA THR A 133 6.75 14.19 7.58
C THR A 133 6.93 13.16 6.45
N VAL A 134 8.18 12.85 6.10
CA VAL A 134 8.50 11.77 5.14
C VAL A 134 7.93 10.43 5.62
N GLY A 135 8.11 10.10 6.91
CA GLY A 135 7.54 8.88 7.50
C GLY A 135 6.02 8.80 7.43
N LEU A 136 5.31 9.91 7.68
CA LEU A 136 3.85 9.97 7.51
C LEU A 136 3.43 9.76 6.05
N TYR A 137 4.19 10.30 5.11
CA TYR A 137 3.93 10.09 3.68
C TYR A 137 4.11 8.61 3.27
N TRP A 138 5.13 7.91 3.82
CA TRP A 138 5.28 6.47 3.66
C TRP A 138 4.06 5.69 4.17
N GLN A 139 3.57 6.05 5.35
CA GLN A 139 2.39 5.41 5.93
C GLN A 139 1.15 5.58 5.04
N GLN A 140 0.90 6.79 4.54
CA GLN A 140 -0.23 7.06 3.64
C GLN A 140 -0.12 6.27 2.33
N GLN A 141 1.07 6.22 1.74
CA GLN A 141 1.30 5.46 0.50
C GLN A 141 1.03 3.96 0.70
N SER A 142 1.55 3.37 1.78
CA SER A 142 1.31 1.97 2.13
C SER A 142 -0.17 1.67 2.33
N MET A 143 -0.92 2.57 3.00
CA MET A 143 -2.38 2.43 3.16
C MET A 143 -3.11 2.46 1.81
N ALA A 144 -2.70 3.34 0.89
CA ALA A 144 -3.31 3.45 -0.44
C ALA A 144 -3.04 2.19 -1.30
N GLU A 145 -1.85 1.62 -1.22
CA GLU A 145 -1.49 0.37 -1.90
C GLU A 145 -2.27 -0.81 -1.34
N ASN A 146 -2.35 -0.95 -0.02
CA ASN A 146 -3.15 -1.97 0.64
C ASN A 146 -4.64 -1.88 0.26
N ALA A 147 -5.19 -0.66 0.18
CA ALA A 147 -6.57 -0.46 -0.24
C ALA A 147 -6.81 -0.95 -1.68
N LYS A 148 -5.89 -0.69 -2.61
CA LYS A 148 -5.98 -1.19 -4.00
C LYS A 148 -5.95 -2.72 -4.06
N GLU A 149 -5.08 -3.34 -3.27
CA GLU A 149 -4.98 -4.80 -3.19
C GLU A 149 -6.26 -5.43 -2.62
N ILE A 150 -6.78 -4.86 -1.52
CA ILE A 150 -8.06 -5.29 -0.93
C ILE A 150 -9.19 -5.20 -1.96
N HIS A 151 -9.27 -4.10 -2.72
CA HIS A 151 -10.28 -3.96 -3.78
C HIS A 151 -10.15 -5.01 -4.89
N ALA A 152 -8.92 -5.33 -5.31
CA ALA A 152 -8.69 -6.36 -6.32
C ALA A 152 -9.11 -7.75 -5.83
N GLN A 153 -8.71 -8.10 -4.61
CA GLN A 153 -9.07 -9.39 -3.98
C GLN A 153 -10.59 -9.51 -3.71
N ALA A 154 -11.22 -8.42 -3.27
CA ALA A 154 -12.67 -8.39 -3.08
C ALA A 154 -13.42 -8.64 -4.39
N ARG A 155 -13.00 -8.00 -5.49
CA ARG A 155 -13.61 -8.21 -6.82
C ARG A 155 -13.46 -9.66 -7.28
N GLU A 156 -12.30 -10.26 -7.10
CA GLU A 156 -12.05 -11.66 -7.44
C GLU A 156 -12.92 -12.60 -6.60
N PHE A 157 -12.99 -12.36 -5.29
CA PHE A 157 -13.84 -13.12 -4.37
C PHE A 157 -15.32 -13.07 -4.79
N TYR A 158 -15.85 -11.86 -5.07
CA TYR A 158 -17.23 -11.73 -5.53
C TYR A 158 -17.49 -12.46 -6.85
N GLY A 159 -16.55 -12.42 -7.78
CA GLY A 159 -16.66 -13.17 -9.04
C GLY A 159 -16.75 -14.68 -8.82
N ARG A 160 -15.90 -15.22 -7.94
CA ARG A 160 -15.93 -16.65 -7.57
C ARG A 160 -17.21 -17.02 -6.82
N ALA A 161 -17.66 -16.20 -5.89
CA ALA A 161 -18.88 -16.41 -5.12
C ALA A 161 -20.13 -16.40 -6.02
N ALA A 162 -20.21 -15.48 -6.97
CA ALA A 162 -21.29 -15.41 -7.95
C ALA A 162 -21.34 -16.66 -8.83
N LYS A 163 -20.19 -17.12 -9.33
CA LYS A 163 -20.10 -18.36 -10.10
C LYS A 163 -20.55 -19.58 -9.28
N PHE A 164 -20.05 -19.70 -8.05
CA PHE A 164 -20.44 -20.78 -7.15
C PHE A 164 -21.97 -20.78 -6.89
N SER A 165 -22.57 -19.62 -6.64
CA SER A 165 -23.99 -19.46 -6.44
C SER A 165 -24.78 -19.88 -7.67
N HIS A 166 -24.34 -19.53 -8.89
CA HIS A 166 -24.94 -19.93 -10.14
C HIS A 166 -24.89 -21.46 -10.34
N ASP A 167 -23.73 -22.07 -10.10
CA ASP A 167 -23.55 -23.52 -10.25
C ASP A 167 -24.40 -24.27 -9.24
N LEU A 168 -24.52 -23.78 -8.01
CA LEU A 168 -25.39 -24.36 -6.98
C LEU A 168 -26.87 -24.29 -7.37
N ALA A 169 -27.33 -23.15 -7.91
CA ALA A 169 -28.70 -23.00 -8.40
C ALA A 169 -29.00 -23.98 -9.57
N LYS A 170 -28.03 -24.17 -10.49
CA LYS A 170 -28.15 -25.16 -11.58
C LYS A 170 -28.23 -26.58 -11.05
N MET A 171 -27.43 -26.92 -10.02
CA MET A 171 -27.54 -28.24 -9.37
C MET A 171 -28.91 -28.45 -8.75
N GLY A 172 -29.46 -27.45 -8.05
CA GLY A 172 -30.81 -27.52 -7.48
C GLY A 172 -31.88 -27.78 -8.54
N LYS A 173 -31.81 -27.07 -9.67
CA LYS A 173 -32.72 -27.30 -10.80
C LYS A 173 -32.62 -28.73 -11.36
N ASN A 174 -31.40 -29.25 -11.52
CA ASN A 174 -31.16 -30.59 -12.03
C ASN A 174 -31.69 -31.65 -11.06
N LEU A 175 -31.51 -31.47 -9.75
CA LEU A 175 -32.05 -32.36 -8.72
C LEU A 175 -33.59 -32.40 -8.75
N ASN A 176 -34.27 -31.26 -8.89
CA ASN A 176 -35.70 -31.20 -9.06
C ASN A 176 -36.18 -31.99 -10.30
N THR A 177 -35.43 -31.90 -11.40
CA THR A 177 -35.73 -32.66 -12.62
C THR A 177 -35.60 -34.17 -12.37
N VAL A 178 -34.57 -34.61 -11.66
CA VAL A 178 -34.33 -36.02 -11.31
C VAL A 178 -35.43 -36.51 -10.39
N VAL A 179 -35.81 -35.74 -9.37
CA VAL A 179 -36.93 -36.09 -8.46
C VAL A 179 -38.26 -36.24 -9.25
N GLY A 180 -38.53 -35.29 -10.15
CA GLY A 180 -39.72 -35.39 -11.02
C GLY A 180 -39.73 -36.68 -11.86
N ALA A 181 -38.62 -36.96 -12.56
CA ALA A 181 -38.49 -38.16 -13.37
C ALA A 181 -38.62 -39.46 -12.56
N TYR A 182 -38.07 -39.47 -11.34
CA TYR A 182 -38.22 -40.58 -10.40
C TYR A 182 -39.71 -40.80 -10.02
N ASN A 183 -40.41 -39.74 -9.61
CA ASN A 183 -41.82 -39.82 -9.21
C ASN A 183 -42.72 -40.23 -10.38
N ASP A 184 -42.45 -39.75 -11.61
CA ASP A 184 -43.14 -40.19 -12.82
C ASP A 184 -42.93 -41.70 -13.08
N ALA A 185 -41.72 -42.20 -12.87
CA ALA A 185 -41.41 -43.61 -12.97
C ALA A 185 -42.14 -44.44 -11.91
N VAL A 186 -42.19 -43.99 -10.66
CA VAL A 186 -42.97 -44.63 -9.56
C VAL A 186 -44.45 -44.67 -9.89
N ALA A 187 -45.02 -43.54 -10.32
CA ALA A 187 -46.44 -43.51 -10.74
C ALA A 187 -46.74 -44.49 -11.89
N SER A 188 -45.84 -44.58 -12.88
CA SER A 188 -45.98 -45.55 -13.96
C SER A 188 -45.88 -47.01 -13.47
N TYR A 189 -44.96 -47.26 -12.53
CA TYR A 189 -44.80 -48.57 -11.90
C TYR A 189 -46.08 -48.98 -11.17
N ASP A 190 -46.67 -48.13 -10.33
CA ASP A 190 -47.84 -48.34 -9.54
C ASP A 190 -49.12 -48.55 -10.44
N ALA A 191 -49.24 -47.73 -11.48
CA ALA A 191 -50.39 -47.74 -12.34
C ALA A 191 -50.42 -48.93 -13.34
N ARG A 192 -49.22 -49.38 -13.74
CA ARG A 192 -49.16 -50.44 -14.85
C ARG A 192 -48.53 -51.72 -14.38
N LEU A 193 -47.47 -51.76 -13.65
CA LEU A 193 -46.74 -52.99 -13.30
C LEU A 193 -47.35 -53.69 -12.09
N ILE A 194 -47.76 -52.98 -11.06
CA ILE A 194 -48.39 -53.57 -9.87
C ILE A 194 -49.69 -54.29 -10.23
N PRO A 195 -50.63 -53.67 -10.99
CA PRO A 195 -51.87 -54.40 -11.39
C PRO A 195 -51.60 -55.64 -12.29
N ALA A 196 -50.62 -55.49 -13.22
CA ALA A 196 -50.22 -56.60 -14.07
C ALA A 196 -49.62 -57.76 -13.25
N GLY A 197 -48.75 -57.45 -12.29
CA GLY A 197 -48.20 -58.44 -11.36
C GLY A 197 -49.27 -59.17 -10.54
N LYS A 198 -50.22 -58.43 -9.95
CA LYS A 198 -51.30 -58.95 -9.18
C LYS A 198 -52.16 -59.91 -10.05
N LYS A 199 -52.38 -59.59 -11.34
CA LYS A 199 -53.11 -60.47 -12.28
C LYS A 199 -52.32 -61.74 -12.57
N LEU A 200 -51.05 -61.73 -12.74
CA LEU A 200 -50.20 -62.91 -12.92
C LEU A 200 -50.16 -63.77 -11.66
N ASP A 201 -50.13 -63.18 -10.48
CA ASP A 201 -50.25 -63.91 -9.21
C ASP A 201 -51.57 -64.64 -9.08
N SER A 202 -52.71 -64.06 -9.50
CA SER A 202 -54.01 -64.68 -9.49
C SER A 202 -54.09 -65.85 -10.45
N LEU A 203 -53.31 -65.90 -11.50
CA LEU A 203 -53.19 -66.98 -12.46
C LEU A 203 -52.19 -68.06 -12.03
N LYS A 204 -51.61 -67.95 -10.82
CA LYS A 204 -50.64 -68.89 -10.25
C LYS A 204 -49.34 -69.05 -11.07
N VAL A 205 -49.05 -68.13 -11.97
CA VAL A 205 -47.83 -68.12 -12.82
C VAL A 205 -46.57 -67.85 -11.99
N THR A 206 -46.73 -67.26 -10.81
CA THR A 206 -45.64 -66.88 -9.87
C THR A 206 -45.40 -67.92 -8.77
N GLU A 207 -46.10 -69.06 -8.77
CA GLU A 207 -45.90 -70.19 -7.83
C GLU A 207 -44.43 -70.65 -7.91
N GLY A 208 -43.62 -70.43 -6.83
CA GLY A 208 -42.20 -70.76 -6.78
C GLY A 208 -41.26 -69.58 -6.93
N SER A 209 -41.69 -68.35 -7.25
CA SER A 209 -40.88 -67.14 -7.25
C SER A 209 -40.77 -66.54 -5.85
N GLN A 210 -39.56 -66.44 -5.30
CA GLN A 210 -39.29 -65.75 -4.04
C GLN A 210 -39.27 -64.21 -4.18
N LYS A 211 -39.34 -63.69 -5.42
CA LYS A 211 -39.26 -62.24 -5.69
C LYS A 211 -40.66 -61.65 -5.83
N LYS A 212 -40.99 -60.70 -4.95
CA LYS A 212 -42.20 -59.88 -4.96
C LYS A 212 -41.89 -58.50 -5.53
N LEU A 213 -42.88 -57.87 -6.18
CA LEU A 213 -42.84 -56.49 -6.58
C LEU A 213 -42.84 -55.65 -5.32
N ALA A 214 -41.81 -54.79 -5.15
CA ALA A 214 -41.65 -53.94 -4.01
C ALA A 214 -42.46 -52.64 -4.16
N GLU A 215 -42.99 -52.13 -3.06
CA GLU A 215 -43.55 -50.78 -3.03
C GLU A 215 -42.38 -49.75 -3.10
N LEU A 216 -42.50 -48.80 -4.02
CA LEU A 216 -41.49 -47.73 -4.19
C LEU A 216 -42.02 -46.43 -3.58
N PRO A 217 -41.33 -45.85 -2.60
CA PRO A 217 -41.78 -44.59 -1.97
C PRO A 217 -41.60 -43.42 -2.92
N GLU A 218 -42.55 -42.50 -2.89
CA GLU A 218 -42.42 -41.19 -3.55
C GLU A 218 -41.39 -40.30 -2.82
N VAL A 219 -40.62 -39.52 -3.55
CA VAL A 219 -39.69 -38.58 -2.98
C VAL A 219 -40.35 -37.20 -2.89
N SER A 220 -40.60 -36.73 -1.66
CA SER A 220 -41.28 -35.47 -1.39
C SER A 220 -40.33 -34.35 -0.93
N SER A 221 -39.01 -34.57 -0.98
CA SER A 221 -38.01 -33.60 -0.52
C SER A 221 -37.97 -32.36 -1.41
N ALA A 222 -38.45 -31.23 -0.90
CA ALA A 222 -38.27 -29.96 -1.57
C ALA A 222 -36.82 -29.44 -1.39
N ILE A 223 -36.18 -29.06 -2.50
CA ILE A 223 -34.86 -28.41 -2.45
C ILE A 223 -35.06 -26.97 -2.01
N ARG A 224 -34.27 -26.54 -1.00
CA ARG A 224 -34.32 -25.18 -0.50
C ARG A 224 -33.77 -24.19 -1.55
N ASP A 225 -34.55 -23.18 -1.90
CA ASP A 225 -34.10 -22.12 -2.81
C ASP A 225 -32.98 -21.27 -2.20
N VAL A 226 -32.02 -20.92 -3.04
CA VAL A 226 -30.95 -19.96 -2.66
C VAL A 226 -31.56 -18.57 -2.59
N LYS A 227 -31.57 -17.95 -1.42
CA LYS A 227 -32.03 -16.56 -1.24
C LYS A 227 -31.12 -15.61 -2.03
N ASN A 228 -31.69 -14.83 -2.94
CA ASN A 228 -30.98 -13.87 -3.77
C ASN A 228 -30.67 -12.61 -2.92
N ILE A 229 -29.41 -12.41 -2.54
CA ILE A 229 -28.95 -11.28 -1.70
C ILE A 229 -28.93 -9.97 -2.49
N ALA A 230 -29.00 -10.01 -3.83
CA ALA A 230 -28.86 -8.85 -4.72
C ALA A 230 -30.06 -7.89 -4.75
N LYS A 231 -31.13 -8.13 -4.00
CA LYS A 231 -32.31 -7.24 -3.98
C LYS A 231 -32.39 -6.24 -2.82
N SER A 232 -31.41 -6.20 -1.92
CA SER A 232 -31.47 -5.32 -0.74
C SER A 232 -30.63 -4.04 -0.80
N THR A 233 -30.02 -3.71 -1.96
CA THR A 233 -29.10 -2.55 -2.05
C THR A 233 -29.59 -1.45 -2.97
N SER A 234 -30.89 -1.40 -3.32
CA SER A 234 -31.46 -0.35 -4.16
C SER A 234 -32.51 0.52 -3.46
N GLU A 235 -32.56 0.50 -2.11
CA GLU A 235 -33.39 1.42 -1.31
C GLU A 235 -32.58 1.91 -0.10
N GLU A 236 -31.61 2.84 -0.29
CA GLU A 236 -31.19 3.87 0.64
C GLU A 236 -30.54 5.02 -0.13
#